data_305873ba68488259f1ff617187e7cf83
#
_entry.id   305873ba68488259f1ff617187e7cf83
#
_cell.length_a   1.000
_cell.length_b   1.000
_cell.length_c   1.000
_cell.angle_alpha   90.00
_cell.angle_beta   90.00
_cell.angle_gamma   90.00
#
_symmetry.space_group_name_H-M   'P 1'
#
loop_
_entity.id
_entity.type
_entity.pdbx_description
1 polymer ?
#
loop_
_entity_poly.entity_id
_entity_poly.type
_entity_poly.pdbx_seq_one_letter_code
_entity_poly.pdbx_strand_id
1 'polypeptide(L)'
;AADFVGDPANREGFGVIQVDLYDEEAAGPVHDGSRFYRSCYRSLAEPGIMVVNLFGRHASFARSEERIRAIFPQVLLLDPQDEGNLVLLALKGPPLQVSRRQLLARARVLEEDYGLPARKWARAVADQLGLGR
;
A
#
# COMPACT_ATOMS: atom_id res chain seq x y z
N ALA A 1 -12.25 -12.84 -2.75
CA ALA A 1 -11.28 -11.80 -3.15
C ALA A 1 -10.41 -12.29 -4.32
N ALA A 2 -9.73 -13.44 -4.19
CA ALA A 2 -8.77 -13.92 -5.20
C ALA A 2 -9.40 -14.11 -6.59
N ASP A 3 -10.59 -14.70 -6.67
CA ASP A 3 -11.30 -14.90 -7.94
C ASP A 3 -11.70 -13.58 -8.58
N PHE A 4 -12.10 -12.61 -7.78
CA PHE A 4 -12.48 -11.27 -8.24
C PHE A 4 -11.30 -10.54 -8.90
N VAL A 5 -10.15 -10.42 -8.21
CA VAL A 5 -8.97 -9.76 -8.78
C VAL A 5 -8.29 -10.61 -9.86
N GLY A 6 -8.58 -11.91 -9.91
CA GLY A 6 -8.10 -12.81 -10.96
C GLY A 6 -8.93 -12.80 -12.25
N ASP A 7 -10.13 -12.21 -12.20
CA ASP A 7 -11.03 -12.13 -13.34
C ASP A 7 -10.48 -11.17 -14.41
N PRO A 8 -10.29 -11.61 -15.66
CA PRO A 8 -9.84 -10.75 -16.75
C PRO A 8 -10.73 -9.52 -16.99
N ALA A 9 -12.02 -9.59 -16.64
CA ALA A 9 -12.95 -8.46 -16.75
C ALA A 9 -12.59 -7.28 -15.82
N ASN A 10 -11.83 -7.54 -14.76
CA ASN A 10 -11.39 -6.54 -13.79
C ASN A 10 -9.99 -5.98 -14.10
N ARG A 11 -9.42 -6.31 -15.24
CA ARG A 11 -8.10 -5.83 -15.63
C ARG A 11 -8.08 -4.30 -15.75
N GLU A 12 -7.11 -3.67 -15.08
CA GLU A 12 -6.92 -2.21 -15.07
C GLU A 12 -8.18 -1.41 -14.66
N GLY A 13 -9.09 -2.06 -13.90
CA GLY A 13 -10.37 -1.49 -13.52
C GLY A 13 -10.35 -0.59 -12.28
N PHE A 14 -9.28 -0.64 -11.47
CA PHE A 14 -9.28 -0.01 -10.15
C PHE A 14 -8.08 0.91 -9.95
N GLY A 15 -8.34 2.14 -9.49
CA GLY A 15 -7.28 3.07 -9.10
C GLY A 15 -6.65 2.71 -7.75
N VAL A 16 -7.44 2.11 -6.85
CA VAL A 16 -7.01 1.68 -5.51
C VAL A 16 -7.53 0.28 -5.23
N ILE A 17 -6.65 -0.58 -4.70
CA ILE A 17 -7.03 -1.88 -4.12
C ILE A 17 -6.54 -1.90 -2.69
N GLN A 18 -7.46 -2.05 -1.73
CA GLN A 18 -7.13 -2.21 -0.32
C GLN A 18 -7.21 -3.70 0.05
N VAL A 19 -6.15 -4.22 0.64
CA VAL A 19 -6.03 -5.61 1.10
C VAL A 19 -5.93 -5.63 2.62
N ASP A 20 -6.98 -6.13 3.24
CA ASP A 20 -7.08 -6.29 4.70
C ASP A 20 -7.80 -7.61 4.98
N LEU A 21 -7.15 -8.72 4.61
CA LEU A 21 -7.72 -10.06 4.63
C LEU A 21 -6.94 -10.94 5.61
N TYR A 22 -7.53 -11.13 6.77
CA TYR A 22 -7.02 -12.02 7.82
C TYR A 22 -8.01 -13.16 8.10
N ASP A 23 -7.50 -14.25 8.70
CA ASP A 23 -8.35 -15.28 9.28
C ASP A 23 -9.03 -14.79 10.57
N GLU A 24 -9.96 -15.57 11.10
CA GLU A 24 -10.71 -15.22 12.31
C GLU A 24 -9.82 -15.04 13.55
N GLU A 25 -8.62 -15.66 13.55
CA GLU A 25 -7.65 -15.59 14.63
C GLU A 25 -6.61 -14.48 14.42
N ALA A 26 -6.67 -13.75 13.30
CA ALA A 26 -5.68 -12.77 12.85
C ALA A 26 -4.23 -13.33 12.86
N ALA A 27 -4.10 -14.65 12.69
CA ALA A 27 -2.82 -15.35 12.76
C ALA A 27 -1.96 -15.16 11.50
N GLY A 28 -2.58 -14.74 10.40
CA GLY A 28 -1.90 -14.44 9.14
C GLY A 28 -2.86 -13.98 8.05
N PRO A 29 -2.34 -13.38 6.96
CA PRO A 29 -3.17 -12.96 5.85
C PRO A 29 -3.72 -14.18 5.08
N VAL A 30 -5.02 -14.17 4.81
CA VAL A 30 -5.73 -15.24 4.06
C VAL A 30 -5.21 -15.34 2.62
N HIS A 31 -4.84 -14.21 2.01
CA HIS A 31 -4.27 -14.14 0.69
C HIS A 31 -2.93 -13.42 0.72
N ASP A 32 -1.84 -14.18 0.86
CA ASP A 32 -0.46 -13.67 0.90
C ASP A 32 0.44 -14.45 -0.09
N GLY A 33 -0.03 -14.65 -1.30
CA GLY A 33 0.74 -15.33 -2.33
C GLY A 33 1.13 -14.42 -3.48
N SER A 34 2.28 -14.69 -4.12
CA SER A 34 2.72 -13.95 -5.31
C SER A 34 1.69 -13.97 -6.44
N ARG A 35 0.91 -15.04 -6.56
CA ARG A 35 -0.18 -15.13 -7.53
C ARG A 35 -1.27 -14.12 -7.25
N PHE A 36 -1.69 -13.97 -5.98
CA PHE A 36 -2.69 -12.99 -5.56
C PHE A 36 -2.21 -11.56 -5.82
N TYR A 37 -0.99 -11.22 -5.40
CA TYR A 37 -0.44 -9.89 -5.63
C TYR A 37 -0.24 -9.55 -7.10
N ARG A 38 0.12 -10.52 -7.95
CA ARG A 38 0.14 -10.33 -9.41
C ARG A 38 -1.25 -10.07 -9.98
N SER A 39 -2.28 -10.73 -9.46
CA SER A 39 -3.67 -10.46 -9.84
C SER A 39 -4.09 -9.05 -9.45
N CYS A 40 -3.78 -8.60 -8.24
CA CYS A 40 -4.01 -7.22 -7.81
C CYS A 40 -3.31 -6.22 -8.73
N TYR A 41 -2.04 -6.47 -9.06
CA TYR A 41 -1.29 -5.61 -9.99
C TYR A 41 -1.96 -5.49 -11.37
N ARG A 42 -2.47 -6.59 -11.92
CA ARG A 42 -3.18 -6.58 -13.22
C ARG A 42 -4.51 -5.85 -13.15
N SER A 43 -5.20 -5.92 -12.01
CA SER A 43 -6.49 -5.25 -11.81
C SER A 43 -6.35 -3.77 -11.52
N LEU A 44 -5.17 -3.31 -11.10
CA LEU A 44 -4.90 -1.88 -10.93
C LEU A 44 -4.77 -1.19 -12.27
N ALA A 45 -5.42 -0.02 -12.36
CA ALA A 45 -5.18 0.97 -13.40
C ALA A 45 -3.73 1.51 -13.31
N GLU A 46 -3.32 2.27 -14.31
CA GLU A 46 -2.03 2.95 -14.31
C GLU A 46 -2.26 4.47 -14.49
N PRO A 47 -1.96 5.30 -13.47
CA PRO A 47 -1.39 4.96 -12.18
C PRO A 47 -2.39 4.28 -11.24
N GLY A 48 -1.89 3.44 -10.35
CA GLY A 48 -2.70 2.76 -9.34
C GLY A 48 -1.92 2.42 -8.07
N ILE A 49 -2.63 2.16 -6.99
CA ILE A 49 -2.05 1.85 -5.70
C ILE A 49 -2.73 0.66 -5.02
N MET A 50 -1.93 -0.28 -4.55
CA MET A 50 -2.38 -1.31 -3.61
C MET A 50 -1.96 -0.93 -2.20
N VAL A 51 -2.90 -0.94 -1.28
CA VAL A 51 -2.67 -0.71 0.16
C VAL A 51 -2.87 -2.03 0.87
N VAL A 52 -1.86 -2.48 1.61
CA VAL A 52 -1.91 -3.75 2.36
C VAL A 52 -1.73 -3.46 3.83
N ASN A 53 -2.70 -3.89 4.63
CA ASN A 53 -2.55 -3.91 6.08
C ASN A 53 -1.90 -5.24 6.48
N LEU A 54 -0.68 -5.18 7.03
CA LEU A 54 0.06 -6.32 7.54
C LEU A 54 0.01 -6.33 9.06
N PHE A 55 -0.56 -7.38 9.61
CA PHE A 55 -0.69 -7.60 11.05
C PHE A 55 -0.03 -8.91 11.44
N GLY A 56 0.62 -8.98 12.60
CA GLY A 56 1.23 -10.21 13.11
C GLY A 56 2.73 -10.08 13.34
N ARG A 57 3.48 -11.15 13.08
CA ARG A 57 4.91 -11.25 13.42
C ARG A 57 5.79 -10.64 12.31
N HIS A 58 6.88 -9.99 12.70
CA HIS A 58 7.86 -9.38 11.78
C HIS A 58 8.35 -10.31 10.66
N ALA A 59 8.53 -11.60 10.93
CA ALA A 59 8.97 -12.56 9.91
C ALA A 59 7.94 -12.78 8.78
N SER A 60 6.64 -12.66 9.07
CA SER A 60 5.60 -12.72 8.04
C SER A 60 5.58 -11.44 7.20
N PHE A 61 5.83 -10.28 7.80
CA PHE A 61 5.91 -8.99 7.09
C PHE A 61 7.01 -9.01 6.03
N ALA A 62 8.20 -9.47 6.38
CA ALA A 62 9.34 -9.51 5.46
C ALA A 62 9.04 -10.38 4.23
N ARG A 63 8.37 -11.51 4.40
CA ARG A 63 7.98 -12.37 3.28
C ARG A 63 6.92 -11.75 2.38
N SER A 64 5.92 -11.10 2.97
CA SER A 64 4.89 -10.39 2.22
C SER A 64 5.49 -9.22 1.45
N GLU A 65 6.33 -8.43 2.09
CA GLU A 65 7.05 -7.32 1.48
C GLU A 65 7.90 -7.79 0.30
N GLU A 66 8.69 -8.85 0.46
CA GLU A 66 9.53 -9.42 -0.60
C GLU A 66 8.70 -9.82 -1.83
N ARG A 67 7.57 -10.50 -1.62
CA ARG A 67 6.66 -10.90 -2.70
C ARG A 67 6.08 -9.71 -3.45
N ILE A 68 5.70 -8.67 -2.72
CA ILE A 68 5.12 -7.46 -3.30
C ILE A 68 6.18 -6.66 -4.05
N ARG A 69 7.38 -6.49 -3.49
CA ARG A 69 8.51 -5.83 -4.15
C ARG A 69 8.98 -6.52 -5.44
N ALA A 70 8.79 -7.84 -5.54
CA ALA A 70 9.08 -8.58 -6.77
C ALA A 70 8.10 -8.26 -7.92
N ILE A 71 6.98 -7.61 -7.64
CA ILE A 71 5.89 -7.35 -8.58
C ILE A 71 5.71 -5.86 -8.86
N PHE A 72 5.76 -5.04 -7.82
CA PHE A 72 5.50 -3.60 -7.90
C PHE A 72 6.81 -2.81 -8.04
N PRO A 73 6.86 -1.79 -8.92
CA PRO A 73 8.08 -1.01 -9.13
C PRO A 73 8.45 -0.12 -7.96
N GLN A 74 7.47 0.26 -7.13
CA GLN A 74 7.70 1.11 -5.97
C GLN A 74 6.84 0.64 -4.79
N VAL A 75 7.49 0.43 -3.64
CA VAL A 75 6.85 -0.01 -2.39
C VAL A 75 7.33 0.87 -1.24
N LEU A 76 6.38 1.40 -0.48
CA LEU A 76 6.61 2.23 0.69
C LEU A 76 6.02 1.54 1.92
N LEU A 77 6.68 1.69 3.06
CA LEU A 77 6.22 1.17 4.33
C LEU A 77 5.86 2.33 5.26
N LEU A 78 4.67 2.30 5.82
CA LEU A 78 4.29 3.19 6.90
C LEU A 78 4.44 2.42 8.21
N ASP A 79 5.30 2.93 9.08
CA ASP A 79 5.59 2.29 10.37
C ASP A 79 4.32 2.00 11.18
N PRO A 80 4.34 0.90 11.93
CA PRO A 80 3.19 0.50 12.73
C PRO A 80 2.77 1.64 13.66
N GLN A 81 1.52 1.93 13.64
CA GLN A 81 0.89 2.67 14.71
C GLN A 81 0.71 1.70 15.90
N ASP A 82 0.40 2.20 17.04
CA ASP A 82 0.45 1.59 18.38
C ASP A 82 0.02 0.11 18.58
N GLU A 83 -0.45 -0.60 17.55
CA GLU A 83 -1.02 -1.96 17.63
C GLU A 83 -0.30 -3.03 16.78
N GLY A 84 0.90 -2.75 16.28
CA GLY A 84 1.67 -3.75 15.52
C GLY A 84 1.22 -3.96 14.08
N ASN A 85 0.45 -3.04 13.52
CA ASN A 85 0.08 -3.04 12.11
C ASN A 85 1.12 -2.30 11.28
N LEU A 86 1.53 -2.90 10.17
CA LEU A 86 2.34 -2.27 9.14
C LEU A 86 1.49 -2.02 7.91
N VAL A 87 1.41 -0.78 7.45
CA VAL A 87 0.74 -0.46 6.20
C VAL A 87 1.77 -0.37 5.09
N LEU A 88 1.57 -1.18 4.05
CA LEU A 88 2.40 -1.21 2.86
C LEU A 88 1.64 -0.56 1.71
N LEU A 89 2.29 0.38 1.03
CA LEU A 89 1.79 1.02 -0.17
C LEU A 89 2.59 0.52 -1.37
N ALA A 90 1.94 -0.15 -2.32
CA ALA A 90 2.56 -0.63 -3.54
C ALA A 90 2.01 0.13 -4.75
N LEU A 91 2.87 0.85 -5.45
CA LEU A 91 2.48 1.75 -6.53
C LEU A 91 2.72 1.10 -7.89
N LYS A 92 1.72 1.18 -8.77
CA LYS A 92 1.80 0.81 -10.18
C LYS A 92 1.86 2.06 -11.03
N GLY A 93 2.73 2.08 -12.02
CA GLY A 93 2.91 3.20 -12.94
C GLY A 93 4.25 3.91 -12.76
N PRO A 94 4.42 5.09 -13.39
CA PRO A 94 5.65 5.85 -13.31
C PRO A 94 5.92 6.34 -11.87
N PRO A 95 7.18 6.62 -11.54
CA PRO A 95 7.53 7.18 -10.23
C PRO A 95 6.71 8.43 -9.91
N LEU A 96 6.34 8.58 -8.65
CA LEU A 96 5.60 9.75 -8.18
C LEU A 96 6.41 11.03 -8.45
N GLN A 97 5.87 11.90 -9.30
CA GLN A 97 6.40 13.23 -9.58
C GLN A 97 5.75 14.26 -8.66
N VAL A 98 6.16 14.28 -7.43
CA VAL A 98 5.65 15.19 -6.41
C VAL A 98 6.80 15.76 -5.59
N SER A 99 6.77 17.05 -5.29
CA SER A 99 7.71 17.64 -4.34
C SER A 99 7.23 17.42 -2.91
N ARG A 100 8.18 17.39 -1.95
CA ARG A 100 7.86 17.33 -0.52
C ARG A 100 6.85 18.40 -0.12
N ARG A 101 7.03 19.63 -0.62
CA ARG A 101 6.13 20.76 -0.34
C ARG A 101 4.69 20.49 -0.81
N GLN A 102 4.52 19.96 -2.03
CA GLN A 102 3.20 19.62 -2.56
C GLN A 102 2.53 18.50 -1.76
N LEU A 103 3.29 17.46 -1.40
CA LEU A 103 2.79 16.36 -0.60
C LEU A 103 2.32 16.82 0.77
N LEU A 104 3.12 17.61 1.47
CA LEU A 104 2.78 18.15 2.78
C LEU A 104 1.62 19.17 2.74
N ALA A 105 1.52 19.97 1.67
CA ALA A 105 0.40 20.89 1.49
C ALA A 105 -0.93 20.14 1.34
N ARG A 106 -0.97 19.07 0.54
CA ARG A 106 -2.16 18.22 0.40
C ARG A 106 -2.50 17.50 1.72
N ALA A 107 -1.49 16.99 2.41
CA ALA A 107 -1.69 16.34 3.70
C ALA A 107 -2.26 17.29 4.75
N ARG A 108 -1.88 18.57 4.73
CA ARG A 108 -2.46 19.60 5.61
C ARG A 108 -3.96 19.76 5.38
N VAL A 109 -4.40 19.84 4.13
CA VAL A 109 -5.82 19.95 3.80
C VAL A 109 -6.60 18.72 4.32
N LEU A 110 -6.08 17.52 4.11
CA LEU A 110 -6.71 16.29 4.61
C LEU A 110 -6.77 16.25 6.15
N GLU A 111 -5.76 16.79 6.82
CA GLU A 111 -5.74 16.87 8.28
C GLU A 111 -6.75 17.88 8.81
N GLU A 112 -6.91 19.01 8.12
CA GLU A 112 -7.90 20.06 8.48
C GLU A 112 -9.34 19.59 8.21
N ASP A 113 -9.59 18.92 7.08
CA ASP A 113 -10.93 18.50 6.65
C ASP A 113 -11.43 17.25 7.39
N TYR A 114 -10.54 16.32 7.72
CA TYR A 114 -10.92 14.98 8.22
C TYR A 114 -10.36 14.62 9.59
N GLY A 115 -9.53 15.47 10.20
CA GLY A 115 -8.91 15.18 11.50
C GLY A 115 -7.90 14.02 11.48
N LEU A 116 -7.41 13.63 10.31
CA LEU A 116 -6.45 12.54 10.15
C LEU A 116 -5.02 13.06 10.36
N PRO A 117 -4.08 12.27 10.93
CA PRO A 117 -2.67 12.66 11.08
C PRO A 117 -1.91 12.61 9.75
N ALA A 118 -2.49 13.19 8.68
CA ALA A 118 -2.03 13.05 7.31
C ALA A 118 -0.62 13.62 7.08
N ARG A 119 -0.24 14.69 7.78
CA ARG A 119 1.13 15.25 7.68
C ARG A 119 2.19 14.30 8.25
N LYS A 120 1.87 13.53 9.29
CA LYS A 120 2.77 12.51 9.84
C LYS A 120 3.06 11.45 8.76
N TRP A 121 2.03 10.94 8.12
CA TRP A 121 2.15 9.93 7.05
C TRP A 121 2.85 10.49 5.81
N ALA A 122 2.52 11.71 5.41
CA ALA A 122 3.15 12.34 4.26
C ALA A 122 4.67 12.57 4.46
N ARG A 123 5.12 12.86 5.69
CA ARG A 123 6.55 12.93 5.99
C ARG A 123 7.24 11.58 5.82
N ALA A 124 6.66 10.51 6.36
CA ALA A 124 7.19 9.16 6.21
C ALA A 124 7.28 8.74 4.73
N VAL A 125 6.25 9.03 3.94
CA VAL A 125 6.25 8.81 2.49
C VAL A 125 7.34 9.64 1.80
N ALA A 126 7.44 10.94 2.11
CA ALA A 126 8.44 11.82 1.51
C ALA A 126 9.88 11.37 1.80
N ASP A 127 10.14 10.92 3.02
CA ASP A 127 11.46 10.43 3.44
C ASP A 127 11.85 9.15 2.68
N GLN A 128 10.93 8.20 2.53
CA GLN A 128 11.17 6.97 1.76
C GLN A 128 11.31 7.21 0.25
N LEU A 129 10.65 8.23 -0.29
CA LEU A 129 10.78 8.65 -1.68
C LEU A 129 12.07 9.45 -1.94
N GLY A 130 12.85 9.79 -0.91
CA GLY A 130 14.03 10.63 -1.04
C GLY A 130 13.70 12.06 -1.47
N LEU A 131 12.49 12.54 -1.21
CA LEU A 131 12.11 13.90 -1.54
C LEU A 131 12.85 14.87 -0.61
N GLY A 132 13.78 15.65 -1.16
CA GLY A 132 14.59 16.61 -0.43
C GLY A 132 13.76 17.59 0.43
N ARG A 133 14.42 18.16 1.40
CA ARG A 133 13.82 19.15 2.31
C ARG A 133 13.40 20.42 1.56
#